data_b59c7ab9f2cc43bd8e5d745fbd74457d
#
_entry.id   b59c7ab9f2cc43bd8e5d745fbd74457d
#
_cell.length_a   1.000
_cell.length_b   1.000
_cell.length_c   1.000
_cell.angle_alpha   90.00
_cell.angle_beta   90.00
_cell.angle_gamma   90.00
#
_symmetry.space_group_name_H-M   'P 1'
#
loop_
_entity.id
_entity.type
_entity.pdbx_description
1 polymer ?
#
loop_
_entity_poly.entity_id
_entity_poly.type
_entity_poly.pdbx_seq_one_letter_code
_entity_poly.pdbx_strand_id
1 'polypeptide(L)'
;IERPRKFALTLGFATALALCMAAPAPVASSPSVFAGTMAEMTYIELEAATRNGAVALWALGAIEEHGPHLPLATDVYVPTAQLLQVQQRLAQQKISRVMLRAYYWGVNRVRGSFSGSIDIRPEVMTELMTDVFRSLSKAGFKQVFCITGHYDAAHSRAIIEAVRRANRAADIEANYVVPNPLAFRLGLKVGDAGFILVGPPANAAPARPDLHAGQAQTSLLLSIAPDVVRSEIMPSLKPTDLMPEEVEVWRNGYEPGKRIT
;
A
#
# COMPACT_ATOMS: atom_id res chain seq x y z
N ILE A 1 -37.65 -24.69 6.86
CA ILE A 1 -37.52 -24.94 5.42
C ILE A 1 -37.73 -23.61 4.71
N GLU A 2 -36.71 -22.76 4.59
CA GLU A 2 -36.76 -21.55 3.76
C GLU A 2 -35.43 -21.35 3.05
N ARG A 3 -35.39 -21.57 1.74
CA ARG A 3 -34.33 -21.09 0.85
C ARG A 3 -34.88 -20.46 -0.43
N PRO A 4 -35.42 -19.24 -0.38
CA PRO A 4 -35.66 -18.49 -1.62
C PRO A 4 -34.77 -17.25 -1.81
N ARG A 5 -34.01 -16.76 -0.78
CA ARG A 5 -33.26 -15.49 -0.90
C ARG A 5 -32.07 -15.52 -1.85
N LYS A 6 -31.41 -16.66 -2.03
CA LYS A 6 -30.22 -16.75 -2.91
C LYS A 6 -30.56 -16.60 -4.40
N PHE A 7 -31.72 -17.10 -4.84
CA PHE A 7 -32.10 -17.06 -6.26
C PHE A 7 -32.49 -15.66 -6.73
N ALA A 8 -33.20 -14.90 -5.90
CA ALA A 8 -33.62 -13.53 -6.22
C ALA A 8 -32.42 -12.57 -6.31
N LEU A 9 -31.41 -12.76 -5.46
CA LEU A 9 -30.19 -11.92 -5.48
C LEU A 9 -29.34 -12.19 -6.74
N THR A 10 -29.24 -13.46 -7.16
CA THR A 10 -28.48 -13.86 -8.36
C THR A 10 -29.14 -13.35 -9.64
N LEU A 11 -30.48 -13.39 -9.72
CA LEU A 11 -31.22 -12.89 -10.88
C LEU A 11 -31.15 -11.35 -10.96
N GLY A 12 -31.26 -10.64 -9.84
CA GLY A 12 -31.12 -9.18 -9.76
C GLY A 12 -29.72 -8.71 -10.16
N PHE A 13 -28.68 -9.42 -9.74
CA PHE A 13 -27.29 -9.12 -10.12
C PHE A 13 -27.03 -9.35 -11.61
N ALA A 14 -27.53 -10.45 -12.17
CA ALA A 14 -27.40 -10.75 -13.60
C ALA A 14 -28.12 -9.72 -14.48
N THR A 15 -29.31 -9.26 -14.06
CA THR A 15 -30.09 -8.24 -14.78
C THR A 15 -29.40 -6.87 -14.71
N ALA A 16 -28.87 -6.49 -13.55
CA ALA A 16 -28.11 -5.24 -13.37
C ALA A 16 -26.82 -5.25 -14.21
N LEU A 17 -26.12 -6.39 -14.26
CA LEU A 17 -24.90 -6.53 -15.07
C LEU A 17 -25.21 -6.47 -16.57
N ALA A 18 -26.32 -7.06 -17.01
CA ALA A 18 -26.74 -7.00 -18.40
C ALA A 18 -27.14 -5.57 -18.84
N LEU A 19 -27.77 -4.78 -17.95
CA LEU A 19 -28.06 -3.37 -18.22
C LEU A 19 -26.79 -2.51 -18.31
N CYS A 20 -25.73 -2.85 -17.56
CA CYS A 20 -24.44 -2.17 -17.64
C CYS A 20 -23.65 -2.50 -18.93
N MET A 21 -24.02 -3.59 -19.62
CA MET A 21 -23.43 -3.96 -20.91
C MET A 21 -24.10 -3.29 -22.12
N ALA A 22 -25.28 -2.68 -21.95
CA ALA A 22 -25.85 -1.78 -22.93
C ALA A 22 -25.00 -0.51 -23.00
N ALA A 23 -24.73 0.01 -24.22
CA ALA A 23 -23.91 1.19 -24.42
C ALA A 23 -24.34 2.32 -23.44
N PRO A 24 -23.46 2.77 -22.54
CA PRO A 24 -23.83 3.78 -21.57
C PRO A 24 -24.21 5.07 -22.28
N ALA A 25 -25.27 5.73 -21.80
CA ALA A 25 -25.49 7.12 -22.15
C ALA A 25 -24.23 7.92 -21.84
N PRO A 26 -23.89 8.98 -22.60
CA PRO A 26 -22.70 9.79 -22.33
C PRO A 26 -22.77 10.34 -20.90
N VAL A 27 -21.99 9.74 -20.04
CA VAL A 27 -21.78 10.20 -18.66
C VAL A 27 -20.83 11.39 -18.75
N ALA A 28 -21.18 12.50 -18.08
CA ALA A 28 -20.23 13.58 -17.85
C ALA A 28 -18.92 12.95 -17.35
N SER A 29 -17.79 13.30 -17.96
CA SER A 29 -16.49 12.67 -17.75
C SER A 29 -16.13 12.66 -16.26
N SER A 30 -16.38 11.53 -15.59
CA SER A 30 -15.80 11.30 -14.26
C SER A 30 -14.28 11.27 -14.39
N PRO A 31 -13.53 11.77 -13.40
CA PRO A 31 -12.09 11.60 -13.40
C PRO A 31 -11.76 10.11 -13.55
N SER A 32 -10.79 9.78 -14.41
CA SER A 32 -10.39 8.39 -14.60
C SER A 32 -9.96 7.77 -13.26
N VAL A 33 -10.41 6.55 -12.98
CA VAL A 33 -9.98 5.78 -11.80
C VAL A 33 -8.49 5.46 -11.82
N PHE A 34 -7.82 5.66 -12.96
CA PHE A 34 -6.39 5.44 -13.16
C PHE A 34 -5.60 6.73 -13.35
N ALA A 35 -6.23 7.89 -13.09
CA ALA A 35 -5.65 9.20 -13.36
C ALA A 35 -4.19 9.33 -12.88
N GLY A 36 -3.33 9.75 -13.80
CA GLY A 36 -1.92 10.01 -13.53
C GLY A 36 -1.05 8.79 -13.29
N THR A 37 -1.53 7.59 -13.62
CA THR A 37 -0.77 6.34 -13.48
C THR A 37 -0.44 5.70 -14.84
N MET A 38 0.47 4.73 -14.83
CA MET A 38 0.84 3.91 -15.98
C MET A 38 -0.37 3.28 -16.69
N ALA A 39 -1.45 3.01 -15.94
CA ALA A 39 -2.63 2.35 -16.49
C ALA A 39 -3.43 3.22 -17.49
N GLU A 40 -3.19 4.53 -17.54
CA GLU A 40 -3.75 5.43 -18.56
C GLU A 40 -2.84 5.58 -19.80
N MET A 41 -1.60 5.14 -19.71
CA MET A 41 -0.65 5.27 -20.81
C MET A 41 -0.91 4.20 -21.88
N THR A 42 -0.73 4.58 -23.12
CA THR A 42 -0.57 3.63 -24.21
C THR A 42 0.82 2.99 -24.13
N TYR A 43 1.00 1.83 -24.78
CA TYR A 43 2.32 1.19 -24.82
C TYR A 43 3.38 2.08 -25.50
N ILE A 44 2.99 2.91 -26.50
CA ILE A 44 3.90 3.84 -27.20
C ILE A 44 4.40 4.94 -26.25
N GLU A 45 3.49 5.49 -25.43
CA GLU A 45 3.86 6.50 -24.43
C GLU A 45 4.77 5.91 -23.36
N LEU A 46 4.50 4.66 -22.92
CA LEU A 46 5.34 3.96 -21.96
C LEU A 46 6.75 3.71 -22.51
N GLU A 47 6.86 3.22 -23.75
CA GLU A 47 8.15 3.04 -24.42
C GLU A 47 8.92 4.35 -24.58
N ALA A 48 8.23 5.44 -24.89
CA ALA A 48 8.87 6.76 -24.95
C ALA A 48 9.37 7.21 -23.57
N ALA A 49 8.60 7.00 -22.51
CA ALA A 49 8.99 7.33 -21.15
C ALA A 49 10.23 6.52 -20.70
N THR A 50 10.24 5.21 -20.93
CA THR A 50 11.36 4.35 -20.54
C THR A 50 12.62 4.63 -21.35
N ARG A 51 12.52 4.93 -22.66
CA ARG A 51 13.66 5.40 -23.48
C ARG A 51 14.25 6.71 -22.95
N ASN A 52 13.42 7.56 -22.35
CA ASN A 52 13.85 8.80 -21.70
C ASN A 52 14.29 8.60 -20.25
N GLY A 53 14.57 7.36 -19.82
CA GLY A 53 15.09 7.04 -18.49
C GLY A 53 14.08 7.22 -17.36
N ALA A 54 12.78 7.06 -17.61
CA ALA A 54 11.77 7.17 -16.58
C ALA A 54 12.01 6.19 -15.44
N VAL A 55 11.94 6.69 -14.20
CA VAL A 55 11.89 5.86 -13.00
C VAL A 55 10.45 5.44 -12.71
N ALA A 56 10.24 4.21 -12.22
CA ALA A 56 8.94 3.75 -11.77
C ALA A 56 8.74 4.03 -10.27
N LEU A 57 7.55 4.49 -9.91
CA LEU A 57 7.15 4.76 -8.53
C LEU A 57 5.99 3.85 -8.15
N TRP A 58 6.08 3.11 -7.03
CA TRP A 58 5.07 2.14 -6.64
C TRP A 58 4.70 2.26 -5.16
N ALA A 59 3.46 2.67 -4.89
CA ALA A 59 2.89 2.66 -3.55
C ALA A 59 2.38 1.26 -3.21
N LEU A 60 2.73 0.77 -2.03
CA LEU A 60 2.32 -0.51 -1.48
C LEU A 60 1.53 -0.29 -0.19
N GLY A 61 0.56 -1.16 0.08
CA GLY A 61 -0.24 -1.08 1.28
C GLY A 61 -1.00 -2.38 1.54
N ALA A 62 -1.94 -2.31 2.49
CA ALA A 62 -2.87 -3.38 2.79
C ALA A 62 -4.28 -2.82 2.98
N ILE A 63 -5.28 -3.68 2.82
CA ILE A 63 -6.63 -3.42 3.31
C ILE A 63 -6.68 -3.99 4.72
N GLU A 64 -6.71 -3.12 5.70
CA GLU A 64 -6.52 -3.43 7.11
C GLU A 64 -7.44 -2.60 8.00
N GLU A 65 -7.86 -3.16 9.11
CA GLU A 65 -8.56 -2.44 10.16
C GLU A 65 -7.68 -1.30 10.72
N HIS A 66 -8.24 -0.10 10.83
CA HIS A 66 -7.59 1.11 11.35
C HIS A 66 -8.47 1.85 12.38
N GLY A 67 -8.98 1.10 13.36
CA GLY A 67 -9.93 1.63 14.32
C GLY A 67 -11.29 2.00 13.68
N PRO A 68 -12.23 2.47 14.47
CA PRO A 68 -13.57 2.76 13.95
C PRO A 68 -13.66 4.08 13.16
N HIS A 69 -12.61 4.89 13.13
CA HIS A 69 -12.62 6.24 12.54
C HIS A 69 -11.86 6.37 11.23
N LEU A 70 -10.96 5.45 10.91
CA LEU A 70 -10.18 5.48 9.67
C LEU A 70 -10.64 4.39 8.69
N PRO A 71 -10.52 4.62 7.37
CA PRO A 71 -10.89 3.63 6.38
C PRO A 71 -9.91 2.45 6.36
N LEU A 72 -10.39 1.28 5.93
CA LEU A 72 -9.56 0.08 5.76
C LEU A 72 -8.36 0.28 4.81
N ALA A 73 -8.44 1.25 3.91
CA ALA A 73 -7.40 1.57 2.93
C ALA A 73 -6.41 2.65 3.43
N THR A 74 -6.35 2.95 4.72
CA THR A 74 -5.44 3.97 5.29
C THR A 74 -4.00 3.77 4.80
N ASP A 75 -3.51 2.54 4.83
CA ASP A 75 -2.17 2.16 4.38
C ASP A 75 -1.96 2.28 2.86
N VAL A 76 -3.01 2.53 2.10
CA VAL A 76 -2.95 2.81 0.66
C VAL A 76 -2.98 4.31 0.40
N TYR A 77 -3.82 5.05 1.14
CA TYR A 77 -3.92 6.51 1.00
C TYR A 77 -2.59 7.20 1.29
N VAL A 78 -1.95 6.86 2.42
CA VAL A 78 -0.74 7.54 2.88
C VAL A 78 0.42 7.41 1.87
N PRO A 79 0.89 6.22 1.47
CA PRO A 79 2.00 6.09 0.54
C PRO A 79 1.64 6.60 -0.86
N THR A 80 0.37 6.51 -1.27
CA THR A 80 -0.07 7.08 -2.55
C THR A 80 0.08 8.61 -2.55
N ALA A 81 -0.38 9.29 -1.50
CA ALA A 81 -0.23 10.74 -1.38
C ALA A 81 1.24 11.17 -1.30
N GLN A 82 2.08 10.41 -0.59
CA GLN A 82 3.52 10.65 -0.53
C GLN A 82 4.17 10.55 -1.92
N LEU A 83 3.86 9.51 -2.69
CA LEU A 83 4.40 9.35 -4.03
C LEU A 83 3.87 10.39 -5.02
N LEU A 84 2.64 10.87 -4.87
CA LEU A 84 2.14 12.01 -5.67
C LEU A 84 2.97 13.27 -5.43
N GLN A 85 3.37 13.55 -4.17
CA GLN A 85 4.27 14.66 -3.86
C GLN A 85 5.68 14.45 -4.44
N VAL A 86 6.21 13.23 -4.36
CA VAL A 86 7.48 12.85 -5.00
C VAL A 86 7.39 13.06 -6.51
N GLN A 87 6.32 12.59 -7.15
CA GLN A 87 6.08 12.76 -8.58
C GLN A 87 6.10 14.24 -9.00
N GLN A 88 5.48 15.12 -8.22
CA GLN A 88 5.49 16.56 -8.47
C GLN A 88 6.89 17.16 -8.35
N ARG A 89 7.65 16.77 -7.31
CA ARG A 89 9.04 17.24 -7.12
C ARG A 89 9.98 16.77 -8.23
N LEU A 90 9.86 15.51 -8.66
CA LEU A 90 10.62 14.99 -9.80
C LEU A 90 10.27 15.73 -11.10
N ALA A 91 8.98 16.10 -11.28
CA ALA A 91 8.57 16.93 -12.41
C ALA A 91 9.27 18.28 -12.46
N GLN A 92 9.34 18.96 -11.32
CA GLN A 92 10.04 20.26 -11.19
C GLN A 92 11.53 20.14 -11.53
N GLN A 93 12.13 19.00 -11.21
CA GLN A 93 13.53 18.68 -11.53
C GLN A 93 13.72 18.11 -12.94
N LYS A 94 12.66 18.02 -13.75
CA LYS A 94 12.66 17.46 -15.11
C LYS A 94 13.11 15.98 -15.15
N ILE A 95 12.94 15.26 -14.07
CA ILE A 95 13.21 13.81 -14.00
C ILE A 95 11.97 13.06 -14.54
N SER A 96 12.20 12.19 -15.55
CA SER A 96 11.17 11.35 -16.14
C SER A 96 10.72 10.29 -15.11
N ARG A 97 9.43 10.11 -14.95
CA ARG A 97 8.86 9.18 -13.96
C ARG A 97 7.50 8.69 -14.41
N VAL A 98 7.17 7.48 -13.98
CA VAL A 98 5.88 6.83 -14.20
C VAL A 98 5.40 6.26 -12.87
N MET A 99 4.18 6.57 -12.47
CA MET A 99 3.58 6.03 -11.25
C MET A 99 2.74 4.80 -11.56
N LEU A 100 2.98 3.71 -10.85
CA LEU A 100 2.13 2.52 -10.89
C LEU A 100 0.87 2.75 -10.05
N ARG A 101 -0.21 2.01 -10.36
CA ARG A 101 -1.34 1.91 -9.43
C ARG A 101 -0.88 1.29 -8.11
N ALA A 102 -1.41 1.81 -7.01
CA ALA A 102 -1.10 1.29 -5.70
C ALA A 102 -1.46 -0.20 -5.58
N TYR A 103 -0.56 -0.97 -4.99
CA TYR A 103 -0.81 -2.33 -4.54
C TYR A 103 -1.43 -2.29 -3.13
N TYR A 104 -2.48 -3.07 -2.89
CA TYR A 104 -3.22 -3.05 -1.62
C TYR A 104 -3.60 -4.44 -1.09
N TRP A 105 -3.09 -5.51 -1.67
CA TRP A 105 -3.28 -6.88 -1.23
C TRP A 105 -2.09 -7.34 -0.38
N GLY A 106 -1.92 -6.71 0.79
CA GLY A 106 -0.77 -6.93 1.66
C GLY A 106 -0.85 -8.21 2.50
N VAL A 107 0.28 -8.58 3.10
CA VAL A 107 0.34 -9.55 4.20
C VAL A 107 -0.12 -8.85 5.47
N ASN A 108 -1.06 -9.44 6.20
CA ASN A 108 -1.69 -8.81 7.35
C ASN A 108 -1.80 -9.79 8.52
N ARG A 109 -0.68 -10.04 9.20
CA ARG A 109 -0.60 -11.03 10.30
C ARG A 109 -1.13 -10.47 11.62
N VAL A 110 -0.98 -9.17 11.83
CA VAL A 110 -1.35 -8.54 13.11
C VAL A 110 -2.86 -8.27 13.18
N ARG A 111 -3.45 -7.74 12.11
CA ARG A 111 -4.85 -7.30 12.08
C ARG A 111 -5.77 -8.16 11.21
N GLY A 112 -5.26 -9.25 10.66
CA GLY A 112 -6.02 -10.15 9.77
C GLY A 112 -7.27 -10.77 10.38
N SER A 113 -7.41 -10.80 11.71
CA SER A 113 -8.60 -11.29 12.41
C SER A 113 -9.76 -10.28 12.48
N PHE A 114 -9.53 -9.00 12.15
CA PHE A 114 -10.58 -7.98 12.13
C PHE A 114 -11.37 -8.02 10.82
N SER A 115 -12.67 -7.74 10.93
CA SER A 115 -13.57 -7.69 9.77
C SER A 115 -13.10 -6.66 8.74
N GLY A 116 -13.02 -7.08 7.48
CA GLY A 116 -12.57 -6.23 6.37
C GLY A 116 -11.06 -6.24 6.14
N SER A 117 -10.25 -6.72 7.10
CA SER A 117 -8.83 -6.96 6.85
C SER A 117 -8.64 -8.14 5.89
N ILE A 118 -7.69 -7.98 4.96
CA ILE A 118 -7.36 -9.01 3.96
C ILE A 118 -5.90 -9.42 4.18
N ASP A 119 -5.67 -10.71 4.46
CA ASP A 119 -4.34 -11.27 4.67
C ASP A 119 -3.94 -12.14 3.48
N ILE A 120 -2.89 -11.72 2.79
CA ILE A 120 -2.29 -12.49 1.69
C ILE A 120 -1.06 -13.23 2.23
N ARG A 121 -0.85 -14.46 1.79
CA ARG A 121 0.33 -15.23 2.16
C ARG A 121 1.61 -14.53 1.69
N PRO A 122 2.67 -14.46 2.53
CA PRO A 122 3.91 -13.73 2.19
C PRO A 122 4.56 -14.21 0.89
N GLU A 123 4.56 -15.51 0.65
CA GLU A 123 5.13 -16.10 -0.58
C GLU A 123 4.36 -15.67 -1.83
N VAL A 124 3.02 -15.56 -1.77
CA VAL A 124 2.19 -15.09 -2.89
C VAL A 124 2.49 -13.64 -3.21
N MET A 125 2.57 -12.79 -2.19
CA MET A 125 2.94 -11.38 -2.37
C MET A 125 4.36 -11.24 -2.95
N THR A 126 5.33 -12.01 -2.45
CA THR A 126 6.71 -12.01 -2.93
C THR A 126 6.79 -12.40 -4.40
N GLU A 127 6.11 -13.47 -4.81
CA GLU A 127 6.09 -13.92 -6.21
C GLU A 127 5.44 -12.88 -7.13
N LEU A 128 4.26 -12.37 -6.74
CA LEU A 128 3.55 -11.33 -7.50
C LEU A 128 4.44 -10.10 -7.71
N MET A 129 5.06 -9.58 -6.65
CA MET A 129 5.94 -8.42 -6.75
C MET A 129 7.15 -8.70 -7.62
N THR A 130 7.73 -9.90 -7.52
CA THR A 130 8.86 -10.32 -8.36
C THR A 130 8.47 -10.32 -9.83
N ASP A 131 7.28 -10.81 -10.17
CA ASP A 131 6.78 -10.81 -11.55
C ASP A 131 6.47 -9.41 -12.07
N VAL A 132 5.97 -8.50 -11.20
CA VAL A 132 5.79 -7.09 -11.55
C VAL A 132 7.14 -6.45 -11.86
N PHE A 133 8.16 -6.62 -11.01
CA PHE A 133 9.51 -6.08 -11.28
C PHE A 133 10.12 -6.63 -12.58
N ARG A 134 9.97 -7.91 -12.86
CA ARG A 134 10.40 -8.51 -14.15
C ARG A 134 9.69 -7.88 -15.34
N SER A 135 8.38 -7.63 -15.21
CA SER A 135 7.58 -7.02 -16.26
C SER A 135 7.99 -5.57 -16.51
N LEU A 136 8.29 -4.82 -15.45
CA LEU A 136 8.81 -3.45 -15.55
C LEU A 136 10.21 -3.42 -16.20
N SER A 137 11.08 -4.36 -15.85
CA SER A 137 12.38 -4.52 -16.50
C SER A 137 12.23 -4.77 -18.02
N LYS A 138 11.33 -5.69 -18.42
CA LYS A 138 11.02 -5.97 -19.84
C LYS A 138 10.44 -4.76 -20.56
N ALA A 139 9.66 -3.92 -19.85
CA ALA A 139 9.12 -2.67 -20.41
C ALA A 139 10.18 -1.57 -20.55
N GLY A 140 11.43 -1.79 -20.09
CA GLY A 140 12.55 -0.89 -20.25
C GLY A 140 12.88 -0.01 -19.03
N PHE A 141 12.15 -0.15 -17.92
CA PHE A 141 12.52 0.53 -16.68
C PHE A 141 13.86 0.01 -16.15
N LYS A 142 14.73 0.93 -15.71
CA LYS A 142 16.01 0.63 -15.06
C LYS A 142 15.96 0.80 -13.55
N GLN A 143 15.03 1.61 -13.05
CA GLN A 143 14.88 1.87 -11.62
C GLN A 143 13.42 1.87 -11.21
N VAL A 144 13.14 1.22 -10.08
CA VAL A 144 11.83 1.22 -9.42
C VAL A 144 12.02 1.61 -7.96
N PHE A 145 11.21 2.55 -7.48
CA PHE A 145 11.16 2.94 -6.07
C PHE A 145 9.79 2.58 -5.50
N CYS A 146 9.78 1.73 -4.47
CA CYS A 146 8.55 1.39 -3.76
C CYS A 146 8.60 1.86 -2.31
N ILE A 147 7.45 2.25 -1.79
CA ILE A 147 7.20 2.59 -0.39
C ILE A 147 5.96 1.87 0.10
N THR A 148 5.86 1.60 1.39
CA THR A 148 4.64 1.05 1.99
C THR A 148 4.09 1.93 3.09
N GLY A 149 2.76 1.95 3.25
CA GLY A 149 2.09 2.51 4.42
C GLY A 149 1.87 1.47 5.51
N HIS A 150 2.02 0.19 5.20
CA HIS A 150 1.75 -0.95 6.07
C HIS A 150 3.05 -1.53 6.65
N TYR A 151 3.21 -1.45 7.97
CA TYR A 151 4.46 -1.78 8.66
C TYR A 151 4.44 -3.15 9.37
N ASP A 152 3.54 -4.05 8.98
CA ASP A 152 3.61 -5.47 9.39
C ASP A 152 4.96 -6.07 8.97
N ALA A 153 5.60 -6.80 9.90
CA ALA A 153 6.93 -7.34 9.67
C ALA A 153 6.97 -8.38 8.54
N ALA A 154 5.91 -9.20 8.42
CA ALA A 154 5.84 -10.23 7.36
C ALA A 154 5.60 -9.57 5.99
N HIS A 155 4.76 -8.52 5.93
CA HIS A 155 4.57 -7.70 4.73
C HIS A 155 5.88 -7.07 4.25
N SER A 156 6.60 -6.41 5.18
CA SER A 156 7.86 -5.76 4.85
C SER A 156 8.94 -6.77 4.43
N ARG A 157 8.99 -7.96 5.04
CA ARG A 157 9.91 -9.05 4.64
C ARG A 157 9.58 -9.58 3.24
N ALA A 158 8.29 -9.66 2.87
CA ALA A 158 7.90 -10.04 1.50
C ALA A 158 8.40 -9.01 0.46
N ILE A 159 8.29 -7.71 0.76
CA ILE A 159 8.86 -6.65 -0.09
C ILE A 159 10.38 -6.79 -0.21
N ILE A 160 11.08 -6.96 0.93
CA ILE A 160 12.54 -7.12 0.97
C ILE A 160 12.99 -8.30 0.08
N GLU A 161 12.32 -9.44 0.20
CA GLU A 161 12.67 -10.61 -0.59
C GLU A 161 12.38 -10.41 -2.09
N ALA A 162 11.26 -9.78 -2.44
CA ALA A 162 10.94 -9.47 -3.83
C ALA A 162 11.97 -8.50 -4.45
N VAL A 163 12.37 -7.45 -3.74
CA VAL A 163 13.42 -6.51 -4.15
C VAL A 163 14.75 -7.24 -4.37
N ARG A 164 15.16 -8.09 -3.43
CA ARG A 164 16.40 -8.88 -3.56
C ARG A 164 16.35 -9.82 -4.76
N ARG A 165 15.20 -10.47 -5.01
CA ARG A 165 15.03 -11.36 -6.19
C ARG A 165 15.09 -10.58 -7.49
N ALA A 166 14.41 -9.42 -7.56
CA ALA A 166 14.45 -8.56 -8.74
C ALA A 166 15.88 -8.12 -9.08
N ASN A 167 16.61 -7.62 -8.08
CA ASN A 167 17.99 -7.13 -8.24
C ASN A 167 19.00 -8.23 -8.60
N ARG A 168 18.69 -9.52 -8.32
CA ARG A 168 19.54 -10.65 -8.74
C ARG A 168 19.21 -11.17 -10.12
N ALA A 169 17.96 -11.08 -10.56
CA ALA A 169 17.46 -11.85 -11.70
C ALA A 169 16.99 -11.01 -12.88
N ALA A 170 16.89 -9.70 -12.75
CA ALA A 170 16.40 -8.79 -13.77
C ALA A 170 17.37 -7.62 -14.00
N ASP A 171 17.32 -7.04 -15.20
CA ASP A 171 18.07 -5.82 -15.53
C ASP A 171 17.31 -4.57 -15.03
N ILE A 172 17.11 -4.50 -13.71
CA ILE A 172 16.39 -3.45 -13.02
C ILE A 172 16.96 -3.27 -11.61
N GLU A 173 17.05 -2.05 -11.16
CA GLU A 173 17.35 -1.68 -9.78
C GLU A 173 16.04 -1.40 -9.03
N ALA A 174 15.55 -2.38 -8.29
CA ALA A 174 14.41 -2.21 -7.40
C ALA A 174 14.89 -1.69 -6.05
N ASN A 175 14.25 -0.61 -5.56
CA ASN A 175 14.58 0.06 -4.32
C ASN A 175 13.35 0.14 -3.41
N TYR A 176 13.46 -0.38 -2.20
CA TYR A 176 12.49 -0.18 -1.14
C TYR A 176 12.94 0.99 -0.25
N VAL A 177 12.18 2.08 -0.28
CA VAL A 177 12.39 3.23 0.60
C VAL A 177 11.69 2.96 1.92
N VAL A 178 12.44 2.84 3.00
CA VAL A 178 11.97 2.33 4.29
C VAL A 178 12.31 3.28 5.43
N PRO A 179 11.35 3.59 6.34
CA PRO A 179 11.63 4.41 7.51
C PRO A 179 12.66 3.77 8.44
N ASN A 180 13.60 4.56 8.97
CA ASN A 180 14.67 4.09 9.87
C ASN A 180 14.17 3.20 11.02
N PRO A 181 13.08 3.50 11.75
CA PRO A 181 12.60 2.63 12.84
C PRO A 181 12.16 1.25 12.33
N LEU A 182 11.54 1.19 11.15
CA LEU A 182 11.14 -0.08 10.52
C LEU A 182 12.37 -0.84 10.01
N ALA A 183 13.30 -0.15 9.35
CA ALA A 183 14.54 -0.73 8.85
C ALA A 183 15.35 -1.38 9.99
N PHE A 184 15.51 -0.68 11.12
CA PHE A 184 16.17 -1.20 12.31
C PHE A 184 15.54 -2.50 12.82
N ARG A 185 14.20 -2.50 12.96
CA ARG A 185 13.44 -3.69 13.38
C ARG A 185 13.59 -4.87 12.43
N LEU A 186 13.77 -4.61 11.14
CA LEU A 186 13.94 -5.63 10.10
C LEU A 186 15.40 -6.03 9.89
N GLY A 187 16.34 -5.41 10.61
CA GLY A 187 17.77 -5.69 10.51
C GLY A 187 18.44 -5.13 9.25
N LEU A 188 17.81 -4.14 8.59
CA LEU A 188 18.39 -3.45 7.44
C LEU A 188 19.39 -2.39 7.90
N LYS A 189 20.46 -2.21 7.12
CA LYS A 189 21.53 -1.25 7.40
C LYS A 189 21.68 -0.25 6.26
N VAL A 190 22.22 0.93 6.60
CA VAL A 190 22.60 1.91 5.59
C VAL A 190 23.64 1.28 4.65
N GLY A 191 23.40 1.38 3.35
CA GLY A 191 24.26 0.79 2.32
C GLY A 191 23.86 -0.62 1.87
N ASP A 192 22.87 -1.25 2.50
CA ASP A 192 22.31 -2.51 1.98
C ASP A 192 21.70 -2.27 0.59
N ALA A 193 22.08 -3.08 -0.40
CA ALA A 193 21.65 -2.91 -1.78
C ALA A 193 20.15 -3.09 -1.94
N GLY A 194 19.49 -2.14 -2.62
CA GLY A 194 18.05 -2.13 -2.84
C GLY A 194 17.24 -1.53 -1.68
N PHE A 195 17.90 -0.89 -0.69
CA PHE A 195 17.21 -0.28 0.44
C PHE A 195 17.66 1.15 0.70
N ILE A 196 16.71 2.07 0.76
CA ILE A 196 16.95 3.49 1.04
C ILE A 196 16.30 3.82 2.37
N LEU A 197 17.12 4.04 3.39
CA LEU A 197 16.66 4.34 4.73
C LEU A 197 16.40 5.84 4.86
N VAL A 198 15.20 6.20 5.38
CA VAL A 198 14.74 7.58 5.46
C VAL A 198 14.18 7.94 6.84
N GLY A 199 14.10 9.23 7.12
CA GLY A 199 13.51 9.77 8.35
C GLY A 199 14.48 9.81 9.54
N PRO A 200 13.97 10.09 10.77
CA PRO A 200 14.79 10.24 11.95
C PRO A 200 15.47 8.92 12.33
N PRO A 201 16.60 8.98 13.07
CA PRO A 201 17.28 7.80 13.59
C PRO A 201 16.34 6.92 14.42
N ALA A 202 16.58 5.60 14.42
CA ALA A 202 15.73 4.62 15.10
C ALA A 202 15.62 4.82 16.62
N ASN A 203 16.63 5.46 17.24
CA ASN A 203 16.65 5.78 18.68
C ASN A 203 15.86 7.04 19.05
N ALA A 204 15.30 7.77 18.09
CA ALA A 204 14.43 8.93 18.32
C ALA A 204 12.96 8.51 18.56
N ALA A 205 12.73 7.33 19.14
CA ALA A 205 11.37 6.84 19.41
C ALA A 205 10.64 7.76 20.41
N PRO A 206 9.38 8.10 20.14
CA PRO A 206 8.57 8.87 21.09
C PRO A 206 8.35 8.09 22.39
N ALA A 207 8.17 8.80 23.49
CA ALA A 207 7.92 8.22 24.82
C ALA A 207 6.66 7.32 24.87
N ARG A 208 5.69 7.58 23.99
CA ARG A 208 4.53 6.70 23.74
C ARG A 208 4.54 6.28 22.29
N PRO A 209 4.54 4.98 21.99
CA PRO A 209 4.50 4.50 20.61
C PRO A 209 3.11 4.75 20.02
N ASP A 210 3.04 5.49 18.91
CA ASP A 210 1.87 5.55 18.05
C ASP A 210 1.99 4.38 17.05
N LEU A 211 1.31 3.28 17.37
CA LEU A 211 1.55 2.01 16.68
C LEU A 211 0.65 1.81 15.48
N HIS A 212 -0.63 2.15 15.60
CA HIS A 212 -1.64 1.85 14.61
C HIS A 212 -2.91 2.67 14.83
N ALA A 213 -3.47 3.25 13.76
CA ALA A 213 -4.67 4.08 13.78
C ALA A 213 -4.63 5.24 14.79
N GLY A 214 -3.45 5.62 15.23
CA GLY A 214 -3.25 6.65 16.25
C GLY A 214 -3.14 8.06 15.66
N GLN A 215 -2.53 8.95 16.42
CA GLN A 215 -2.45 10.37 16.09
C GLN A 215 -1.77 10.64 14.75
N ALA A 216 -0.68 9.94 14.45
CA ALA A 216 0.09 10.16 13.21
C ALA A 216 -0.72 9.79 11.96
N GLN A 217 -1.28 8.58 11.91
CA GLN A 217 -2.08 8.15 10.77
C GLN A 217 -3.36 8.99 10.64
N THR A 218 -4.04 9.28 11.74
CA THR A 218 -5.25 10.11 11.75
C THR A 218 -4.96 11.51 11.22
N SER A 219 -3.89 12.16 11.70
CA SER A 219 -3.51 13.51 11.24
C SER A 219 -3.15 13.53 9.75
N LEU A 220 -2.46 12.50 9.28
CA LEU A 220 -2.14 12.35 7.85
C LEU A 220 -3.42 12.20 7.02
N LEU A 221 -4.35 11.32 7.42
CA LEU A 221 -5.60 11.12 6.69
C LEU A 221 -6.46 12.39 6.67
N LEU A 222 -6.56 13.11 7.80
CA LEU A 222 -7.26 14.40 7.86
C LEU A 222 -6.66 15.43 6.90
N SER A 223 -5.34 15.38 6.66
CA SER A 223 -4.66 16.29 5.74
C SER A 223 -4.85 15.93 4.27
N ILE A 224 -4.91 14.63 3.92
CA ILE A 224 -4.89 14.17 2.52
C ILE A 224 -6.24 13.70 2.00
N ALA A 225 -7.13 13.24 2.88
CA ALA A 225 -8.43 12.69 2.53
C ALA A 225 -9.43 12.83 3.71
N PRO A 226 -9.77 14.06 4.15
CA PRO A 226 -10.61 14.29 5.34
C PRO A 226 -11.99 13.64 5.22
N ASP A 227 -12.55 13.57 4.03
CA ASP A 227 -13.91 13.04 3.78
C ASP A 227 -14.05 11.53 4.08
N VAL A 228 -12.93 10.79 4.18
CA VAL A 228 -12.98 9.36 4.52
C VAL A 228 -12.73 9.10 6.02
N VAL A 229 -12.44 10.14 6.81
CA VAL A 229 -12.25 10.05 8.26
C VAL A 229 -13.58 10.28 8.98
N ARG A 230 -13.92 9.40 9.91
CA ARG A 230 -15.13 9.53 10.75
C ARG A 230 -14.83 10.45 11.95
N SER A 231 -14.67 11.74 11.67
CA SER A 231 -14.24 12.73 12.65
C SER A 231 -15.24 12.88 13.81
N GLU A 232 -16.52 12.62 13.55
CA GLU A 232 -17.62 12.73 14.52
C GLU A 232 -17.51 11.76 15.70
N ILE A 233 -16.85 10.61 15.50
CA ILE A 233 -16.68 9.62 16.58
C ILE A 233 -15.37 9.79 17.34
N MET A 234 -14.41 10.56 16.82
CA MET A 234 -13.07 10.69 17.41
C MET A 234 -13.08 11.12 18.90
N PRO A 235 -13.94 12.05 19.33
CA PRO A 235 -13.97 12.47 20.76
C PRO A 235 -14.35 11.34 21.73
N SER A 236 -15.00 10.28 21.25
CA SER A 236 -15.40 9.12 22.05
C SER A 236 -14.36 8.01 22.11
N LEU A 237 -13.32 8.09 21.29
CA LEU A 237 -12.30 7.05 21.21
C LEU A 237 -11.35 7.09 22.40
N LYS A 238 -10.96 5.93 22.86
CA LYS A 238 -9.93 5.77 23.88
C LYS A 238 -8.65 5.24 23.23
N PRO A 239 -7.47 5.70 23.68
CA PRO A 239 -6.22 5.11 23.24
C PRO A 239 -6.18 3.61 23.57
N THR A 240 -5.55 2.82 22.72
CA THR A 240 -5.21 1.43 23.03
C THR A 240 -3.99 1.47 23.97
N ASP A 241 -4.20 1.19 25.25
CA ASP A 241 -3.12 1.11 26.23
C ASP A 241 -2.49 -0.28 26.20
N LEU A 242 -1.54 -0.47 25.27
CA LEU A 242 -0.74 -1.71 25.20
C LEU A 242 0.39 -1.65 26.23
N MET A 243 0.55 -2.74 26.98
CA MET A 243 1.72 -2.94 27.81
C MET A 243 2.98 -3.13 26.94
N PRO A 244 4.20 -2.80 27.44
CA PRO A 244 5.43 -2.95 26.65
C PRO A 244 5.61 -4.34 26.05
N GLU A 245 5.23 -5.39 26.77
CA GLU A 245 5.31 -6.79 26.34
C GLU A 245 4.34 -7.07 25.17
N GLU A 246 3.15 -6.51 25.19
CA GLU A 246 2.14 -6.63 24.13
C GLU A 246 2.58 -5.87 22.88
N VAL A 247 3.22 -4.70 23.06
CA VAL A 247 3.81 -3.94 21.96
C VAL A 247 4.88 -4.75 21.22
N GLU A 248 5.73 -5.47 21.94
CA GLU A 248 6.78 -6.28 21.34
C GLU A 248 6.19 -7.49 20.57
N VAL A 249 5.20 -8.16 21.14
CA VAL A 249 4.47 -9.24 20.46
C VAL A 249 3.80 -8.70 19.19
N TRP A 250 3.14 -7.55 19.30
CA TRP A 250 2.47 -6.89 18.18
C TRP A 250 3.43 -6.52 17.06
N ARG A 251 4.62 -5.96 17.39
CA ARG A 251 5.65 -5.57 16.42
C ARG A 251 6.24 -6.74 15.65
N ASN A 252 6.34 -7.90 16.27
CA ASN A 252 7.01 -9.09 15.70
C ASN A 252 6.06 -10.04 14.95
N GLY A 253 4.79 -9.72 14.92
CA GLY A 253 3.74 -10.54 14.31
C GLY A 253 3.00 -11.34 15.36
N TYR A 254 1.70 -11.29 15.28
CA TYR A 254 0.79 -11.91 16.21
C TYR A 254 0.30 -13.27 15.68
N GLU A 255 0.01 -14.21 16.58
CA GLU A 255 -0.59 -15.49 16.15
C GLU A 255 -1.94 -15.27 15.47
N PRO A 256 -2.20 -15.88 14.32
CA PRO A 256 -3.48 -15.76 13.65
C PRO A 256 -4.65 -16.10 14.56
N GLY A 257 -5.65 -15.22 14.63
CA GLY A 257 -6.89 -15.44 15.37
C GLY A 257 -6.95 -14.86 16.79
N LYS A 258 -5.87 -14.29 17.31
CA LYS A 258 -5.94 -13.56 18.59
C LYS A 258 -6.11 -12.06 18.32
N ARG A 259 -7.16 -11.44 18.84
CA ARG A 259 -7.34 -10.00 18.83
C ARG A 259 -6.55 -9.40 19.99
N ILE A 260 -5.77 -8.36 19.70
CA ILE A 260 -5.36 -7.39 20.71
C ILE A 260 -6.52 -6.39 20.80
N THR A 261 -7.23 -6.43 21.90
CA THR A 261 -8.38 -5.52 22.16
C THR A 261 -7.91 -4.19 22.66
#